data_f8588f1c909d95a59a85a55cd27d5266
#
_entry.id   f8588f1c909d95a59a85a55cd27d5266
#
_cell.length_a   1.000
_cell.length_b   1.000
_cell.length_c   1.000
_cell.angle_alpha   90.00
_cell.angle_beta   90.00
_cell.angle_gamma   90.00
#
_symmetry.space_group_name_H-M   'P 1'
#
loop_
_entity.id
_entity.type
_entity.pdbx_description
1 polymer ?
#
loop_
_entity_poly.entity_id
_entity_poly.type
_entity_poly.pdbx_seq_one_letter_code
_entity_poly.pdbx_strand_id
1 'polypeptide(L)'
;MKIVEPDFIMEPSNPESERYDLTFMKRVKKRDTGKFEIEPGNTLYGLTLSHCLNKVAHHRTAKKWEEDNITLKEFLKEFQFNYRELIKLCKETLPEKFDTGE
;
A
#
# COMPACT_ATOMS: atom_id res chain seq x y z
N MET A 1 3.41 -0.42 16.41
CA MET A 1 2.42 0.26 15.57
C MET A 1 2.21 -0.53 14.28
N LYS A 2 0.96 -0.73 13.92
CA LYS A 2 0.62 -1.52 12.76
C LYS A 2 -0.48 -0.80 11.98
N ILE A 3 -0.25 -0.56 10.71
CA ILE A 3 -1.22 0.09 9.84
C ILE A 3 -1.93 -0.99 9.04
N VAL A 4 -3.24 -1.09 9.22
CA VAL A 4 -4.05 -2.11 8.54
C VAL A 4 -5.08 -1.43 7.66
N GLU A 5 -4.97 -1.68 6.36
CA GLU A 5 -5.92 -1.22 5.35
C GLU A 5 -6.50 -2.44 4.64
N PRO A 6 -7.62 -2.28 3.92
CA PRO A 6 -8.23 -3.45 3.25
C PRO A 6 -7.31 -4.14 2.26
N ASP A 7 -6.38 -3.41 1.65
CA ASP A 7 -5.51 -3.93 0.60
C ASP A 7 -4.06 -4.17 1.03
N PHE A 8 -3.67 -3.69 2.22
CA PHE A 8 -2.31 -3.91 2.70
C PHE A 8 -2.20 -3.79 4.21
N ILE A 9 -1.11 -4.34 4.74
CA ILE A 9 -0.71 -4.18 6.14
C ILE A 9 0.74 -3.69 6.14
N MET A 10 1.03 -2.68 6.94
CA MET A 10 2.38 -2.13 7.08
C MET A 10 2.73 -2.04 8.55
N GLU A 11 3.87 -2.62 8.92
CA GLU A 11 4.33 -2.62 10.30
C GLU A 11 5.84 -2.44 10.37
N PRO A 12 6.37 -1.89 11.47
CA PRO A 12 7.82 -1.77 11.62
C PRO A 12 8.50 -3.13 11.55
N SER A 13 9.65 -3.19 10.88
CA SER A 13 10.43 -4.44 10.79
C SER A 13 10.89 -4.88 12.18
N ASN A 14 11.19 -3.92 13.05
CA ASN A 14 11.47 -4.15 14.46
C ASN A 14 11.18 -2.85 15.22
N PRO A 15 11.07 -2.89 16.57
CA PRO A 15 10.67 -1.71 17.34
C PRO A 15 11.58 -0.49 17.20
N GLU A 16 12.84 -0.69 16.87
CA GLU A 16 13.81 0.40 16.79
C GLU A 16 14.08 0.84 15.35
N SER A 17 13.49 0.16 14.39
CA SER A 17 13.77 0.39 12.97
C SER A 17 12.88 1.48 12.39
N GLU A 18 13.44 2.25 11.47
CA GLU A 18 12.65 3.16 10.63
C GLU A 18 12.25 2.47 9.33
N ARG A 19 12.46 1.16 9.25
CA ARG A 19 12.07 0.34 8.12
C ARG A 19 10.77 -0.37 8.42
N TYR A 20 10.05 -0.70 7.36
CA TYR A 20 8.72 -1.31 7.47
C TYR A 20 8.63 -2.56 6.62
N ASP A 21 7.79 -3.49 7.07
CA ASP A 21 7.40 -4.65 6.28
C ASP A 21 6.02 -4.37 5.71
N LEU A 22 5.89 -4.53 4.41
CA LEU A 22 4.66 -4.25 3.67
C LEU A 22 4.09 -5.54 3.13
N THR A 23 2.89 -5.89 3.57
CA THR A 23 2.18 -7.09 3.09
C THR A 23 0.97 -6.66 2.28
N PHE A 24 0.91 -7.09 1.02
CA PHE A 24 -0.27 -6.87 0.21
C PHE A 24 -1.29 -7.96 0.49
N MET A 25 -2.55 -7.58 0.62
CA MET A 25 -3.63 -8.54 0.77
C MET A 25 -4.05 -9.04 -0.61
N LYS A 26 -4.48 -10.27 -0.67
CA LYS A 26 -4.96 -10.86 -1.92
C LYS A 26 -6.32 -11.49 -1.74
N ARG A 27 -7.07 -11.56 -2.82
CA ARG A 27 -8.38 -12.18 -2.86
C ARG A 27 -8.23 -13.61 -3.36
N VAL A 28 -8.69 -14.56 -2.57
CA VAL A 28 -8.55 -15.98 -2.88
C VAL A 28 -9.92 -16.64 -2.84
N LYS A 29 -10.22 -17.45 -3.85
CA LYS A 29 -11.44 -18.24 -3.86
C LYS A 29 -11.20 -19.56 -3.14
N LYS A 30 -11.94 -19.80 -2.08
CA LYS A 30 -11.84 -21.04 -1.32
C LYS A 30 -12.60 -22.17 -2.02
N ARG A 31 -11.95 -23.31 -2.18
CA ARG A 31 -12.54 -24.46 -2.83
C ARG A 31 -13.71 -25.05 -2.05
N ASP A 32 -13.62 -25.01 -0.73
CA ASP A 32 -14.61 -25.62 0.16
C ASP A 32 -15.95 -24.90 0.12
N THR A 33 -15.93 -23.56 0.08
CA THR A 33 -17.14 -22.76 0.16
C THR A 33 -17.49 -22.06 -1.15
N GLY A 34 -16.57 -22.00 -2.10
CA GLY A 34 -16.73 -21.25 -3.33
C GLY A 34 -16.74 -19.74 -3.14
N LYS A 35 -16.51 -19.27 -1.91
CA LYS A 35 -16.49 -17.85 -1.59
C LYS A 35 -15.09 -17.27 -1.68
N PHE A 36 -15.02 -15.97 -1.98
CA PHE A 36 -13.76 -15.25 -1.96
C PHE A 36 -13.47 -14.78 -0.55
N GLU A 37 -12.20 -14.90 -0.16
CA GLU A 37 -11.71 -14.39 1.12
C GLU A 37 -10.47 -13.56 0.87
N ILE A 38 -10.23 -12.60 1.78
CA ILE A 38 -9.04 -11.76 1.74
C ILE A 38 -8.02 -12.36 2.70
N GLU A 39 -6.82 -12.61 2.20
CA GLU A 39 -5.75 -13.16 3.04
C GLU A 39 -4.42 -12.51 2.70
N PRO A 40 -3.41 -12.60 3.60
CA PRO A 40 -2.09 -12.05 3.32
C PRO A 40 -1.46 -12.68 2.08
N GLY A 41 -0.90 -11.83 1.22
CA GLY A 41 -0.13 -12.25 0.05
C GLY A 41 1.35 -12.09 0.30
N ASN A 42 2.05 -11.53 -0.68
CA ASN A 42 3.49 -11.32 -0.59
C ASN A 42 3.84 -10.20 0.40
N THR A 43 4.93 -10.38 1.12
CA THR A 43 5.47 -9.37 2.02
C THR A 43 6.82 -8.87 1.49
N LEU A 44 6.99 -7.56 1.49
CA LEU A 44 8.26 -6.90 1.18
C LEU A 44 8.86 -6.42 2.50
N TYR A 45 10.12 -6.73 2.74
CA TYR A 45 10.75 -6.49 4.03
C TYR A 45 11.72 -5.30 3.99
N GLY A 46 11.78 -4.55 5.08
CA GLY A 46 12.81 -3.55 5.28
C GLY A 46 12.72 -2.33 4.36
N LEU A 47 11.53 -1.89 4.03
CA LEU A 47 11.32 -0.73 3.15
C LEU A 47 11.27 0.56 3.97
N THR A 48 11.74 1.66 3.35
CA THR A 48 11.50 2.98 3.92
C THR A 48 10.00 3.30 3.80
N LEU A 49 9.52 4.23 4.62
CA LEU A 49 8.12 4.64 4.54
C LEU A 49 7.76 5.15 3.13
N SER A 50 8.63 5.98 2.55
CA SER A 50 8.43 6.50 1.20
C SER A 50 8.32 5.37 0.17
N HIS A 51 9.17 4.36 0.29
CA HIS A 51 9.14 3.21 -0.62
C HIS A 51 7.86 2.40 -0.47
N CYS A 52 7.39 2.21 0.78
CA CYS A 52 6.11 1.55 1.03
C CYS A 52 4.97 2.28 0.32
N LEU A 53 4.91 3.60 0.48
CA LEU A 53 3.84 4.40 -0.12
C LEU A 53 3.88 4.36 -1.65
N ASN A 54 5.08 4.37 -2.23
CA ASN A 54 5.23 4.21 -3.67
C ASN A 54 4.71 2.86 -4.16
N LYS A 55 5.05 1.79 -3.44
CA LYS A 55 4.59 0.44 -3.78
C LYS A 55 3.07 0.32 -3.68
N VAL A 56 2.48 0.87 -2.64
CA VAL A 56 1.02 0.83 -2.47
C VAL A 56 0.32 1.65 -3.55
N ALA A 57 0.82 2.85 -3.85
CA ALA A 57 0.24 3.69 -4.89
C ALA A 57 0.30 3.00 -6.26
N HIS A 58 1.43 2.38 -6.57
CA HIS A 58 1.59 1.63 -7.81
C HIS A 58 0.61 0.46 -7.88
N HIS A 59 0.50 -0.30 -6.79
CA HIS A 59 -0.40 -1.45 -6.70
C HIS A 59 -1.86 -1.03 -6.92
N ARG A 60 -2.30 0.04 -6.25
CA ARG A 60 -3.67 0.54 -6.40
C ARG A 60 -3.96 1.02 -7.82
N THR A 61 -2.98 1.70 -8.42
CA THR A 61 -3.13 2.18 -9.80
C THR A 61 -3.21 1.02 -10.79
N ALA A 62 -2.32 0.07 -10.67
CA ALA A 62 -2.31 -1.10 -11.55
C ALA A 62 -3.57 -1.94 -11.39
N LYS A 63 -4.06 -2.09 -10.17
CA LYS A 63 -5.27 -2.85 -9.89
C LYS A 63 -6.50 -2.22 -10.52
N LYS A 64 -6.61 -0.91 -10.50
CA LYS A 64 -7.72 -0.18 -11.10
C LYS A 64 -7.80 -0.42 -12.61
N TRP A 65 -6.66 -0.58 -13.27
CA TRP A 65 -6.57 -0.67 -14.73
C TRP A 65 -6.14 -2.05 -15.24
N GLU A 66 -6.21 -3.10 -14.40
CA GLU A 66 -5.64 -4.40 -14.75
C GLU A 66 -6.22 -5.03 -16.00
N GLU A 67 -7.45 -4.71 -16.37
CA GLU A 67 -8.10 -5.27 -17.56
C GLU A 67 -8.22 -4.26 -18.70
N ASP A 68 -7.73 -3.06 -18.51
CA ASP A 68 -7.86 -1.98 -19.49
C ASP A 68 -6.51 -1.53 -20.02
N ASN A 69 -6.50 -1.08 -21.26
CA ASN A 69 -5.33 -0.40 -21.82
C ASN A 69 -5.39 1.06 -21.41
N ILE A 70 -4.28 1.58 -20.88
CA ILE A 70 -4.19 2.98 -20.53
C ILE A 70 -2.87 3.56 -21.04
N THR A 71 -2.84 4.87 -21.20
CA THR A 71 -1.61 5.55 -21.58
C THR A 71 -0.73 5.77 -20.36
N LEU A 72 0.56 5.98 -20.58
CA LEU A 72 1.48 6.32 -19.51
C LEU A 72 1.04 7.59 -18.78
N LYS A 73 0.52 8.56 -19.53
CA LYS A 73 0.02 9.82 -18.96
C LYS A 73 -1.13 9.56 -17.98
N GLU A 74 -2.08 8.72 -18.37
CA GLU A 74 -3.21 8.36 -17.50
C GLU A 74 -2.75 7.60 -16.26
N PHE A 75 -1.80 6.66 -16.43
CA PHE A 75 -1.24 5.91 -15.31
C PHE A 75 -0.56 6.84 -14.31
N LEU A 76 0.28 7.75 -14.79
CA LEU A 76 1.00 8.68 -13.92
C LEU A 76 0.05 9.61 -13.17
N LYS A 77 -1.02 10.05 -13.83
CA LYS A 77 -2.02 10.91 -13.20
C LYS A 77 -2.72 10.19 -12.04
N GLU A 78 -3.15 8.94 -12.27
CA GLU A 78 -3.77 8.12 -11.23
C GLU A 78 -2.78 7.78 -10.12
N PHE A 79 -1.54 7.46 -10.48
CA PHE A 79 -0.50 7.16 -9.50
C PHE A 79 -0.28 8.36 -8.57
N GLN A 80 -0.16 9.56 -9.14
CA GLN A 80 0.04 10.76 -8.35
C GLN A 80 -1.14 11.02 -7.41
N PHE A 81 -2.35 10.80 -7.88
CA PHE A 81 -3.53 10.95 -7.05
C PHE A 81 -3.50 9.96 -5.88
N ASN A 82 -3.25 8.68 -6.16
CA ASN A 82 -3.17 7.65 -5.13
C ASN A 82 -2.06 7.92 -4.12
N TYR A 83 -0.91 8.39 -4.60
CA TYR A 83 0.22 8.71 -3.75
C TYR A 83 -0.10 9.87 -2.81
N ARG A 84 -0.75 10.91 -3.32
CA ARG A 84 -1.16 12.06 -2.51
C ARG A 84 -2.16 11.68 -1.43
N GLU A 85 -3.11 10.80 -1.76
CA GLU A 85 -4.07 10.30 -0.79
C GLU A 85 -3.38 9.51 0.32
N LEU A 86 -2.38 8.71 -0.02
CA LEU A 86 -1.61 7.97 0.96
C LEU A 86 -0.78 8.90 1.85
N ILE A 87 -0.16 9.91 1.28
CA ILE A 87 0.60 10.90 2.06
C ILE A 87 -0.33 11.60 3.05
N LYS A 88 -1.51 11.99 2.60
CA LYS A 88 -2.50 12.64 3.46
C LYS A 88 -2.89 11.73 4.62
N LEU A 89 -3.16 10.45 4.32
CA LEU A 89 -3.51 9.46 5.34
C LEU A 89 -2.37 9.27 6.34
N CYS A 90 -1.13 9.23 5.86
CA CYS A 90 0.03 9.09 6.72
C CYS A 90 0.21 10.28 7.65
N LYS A 91 -0.03 11.49 7.16
CA LYS A 91 0.05 12.69 7.98
C LYS A 91 -0.97 12.66 9.12
N GLU A 92 -2.13 12.09 8.88
CA GLU A 92 -3.18 11.93 9.88
C GLU A 92 -2.87 10.82 10.88
N THR A 93 -2.26 9.73 10.40
CA THR A 93 -1.99 8.52 11.18
C THR A 93 -0.63 8.57 11.88
N LEU A 94 0.37 9.15 11.22
CA LEU A 94 1.75 9.21 11.70
C LEU A 94 2.29 10.64 11.62
N PRO A 95 1.68 11.59 12.36
CA PRO A 95 2.04 13.00 12.22
C PRO A 95 3.51 13.28 12.50
N GLU A 96 4.13 12.56 13.41
CA GLU A 96 5.54 12.75 13.77
C GLU A 96 6.52 12.36 12.65
N LYS A 97 6.05 11.62 11.65
CA LYS A 97 6.88 11.24 10.49
C LYS A 97 6.83 12.28 9.36
N PHE A 98 5.81 13.15 9.38
CA PHE A 98 5.55 14.09 8.30
C PHE A 98 5.45 15.53 8.76
N ASP A 99 5.72 15.81 10.02
CA ASP A 99 5.48 17.09 10.65
C ASP A 99 6.67 18.03 10.54
N THR A 100 7.79 17.58 10.03
CA THR A 100 9.00 18.38 9.96
C THR A 100 9.38 18.71 8.55
N GLY A 101 9.75 19.95 8.30
CA GLY A 101 10.30 20.37 7.03
C GLY A 101 9.32 20.48 5.88
N GLU A 102 8.10 20.48 6.20
CA GLU A 102 7.04 20.56 5.19
C GLU A 102 6.46 21.97 5.10
#